data_577f1035992b2151ab11c09983d76529
#
_entry.id   577f1035992b2151ab11c09983d76529
#
_cell.length_a   1.000
_cell.length_b   1.000
_cell.length_c   1.000
_cell.angle_alpha   90.00
_cell.angle_beta   90.00
_cell.angle_gamma   90.00
#
_symmetry.space_group_name_H-M   'P 1'
#
loop_
_entity.id
_entity.type
_entity.pdbx_description
1 polymer ?
#
loop_
_entity_poly.entity_id
_entity_poly.type
_entity_poly.pdbx_seq_one_letter_code
_entity_poly.pdbx_strand_id
1 'polypeptide(L)'
;MIKNQVVTDKYAIYNGDCMAVMPTLKDNSIDLSVYSPPFAGLYNYSSLENDFSNCESKEQFLEQYEFLIKEIARVTKAGRITAVHCQDILTNTTTHQLWDFPHEIIKLHEKHGFHYKNRITIWKEPLEVRMRTMVKSLMHKNIVEDST
;
A
#
# COMPACT_ATOMS: atom_id res chain seq x y z
N MET A 1 -7.62 7.50 -16.23
CA MET A 1 -8.95 7.60 -16.87
C MET A 1 -9.89 6.59 -16.22
N ILE A 2 -11.15 6.96 -15.91
CA ILE A 2 -12.17 6.04 -15.39
C ILE A 2 -12.71 5.25 -16.58
N LYS A 3 -12.61 3.92 -16.52
CA LYS A 3 -13.06 3.02 -17.61
C LYS A 3 -14.54 2.70 -17.51
N ASN A 4 -15.05 2.53 -16.29
CA ASN A 4 -16.45 2.24 -15.99
C ASN A 4 -16.78 2.67 -14.56
N GLN A 5 -18.05 2.93 -14.27
CA GLN A 5 -18.49 3.28 -12.92
C GLN A 5 -19.94 2.84 -12.68
N VAL A 6 -20.23 2.55 -11.41
CA VAL A 6 -21.58 2.35 -10.90
C VAL A 6 -21.79 3.30 -9.74
N VAL A 7 -22.78 4.15 -9.82
CA VAL A 7 -23.10 5.13 -8.76
C VAL A 7 -24.56 4.97 -8.36
N THR A 8 -24.80 4.81 -7.07
CA THR A 8 -26.13 4.69 -6.45
C THR A 8 -26.22 5.63 -5.25
N ASP A 9 -27.39 5.71 -4.63
CA ASP A 9 -27.58 6.49 -3.40
C ASP A 9 -26.76 5.98 -2.21
N LYS A 10 -26.27 4.74 -2.26
CA LYS A 10 -25.60 4.06 -1.14
C LYS A 10 -24.11 3.81 -1.36
N TYR A 11 -23.69 3.67 -2.59
CA TYR A 11 -22.28 3.37 -2.93
C TYR A 11 -21.92 3.87 -4.33
N ALA A 12 -20.63 4.06 -4.53
CA ALA A 12 -20.04 4.30 -5.84
C ALA A 12 -18.85 3.33 -6.04
N ILE A 13 -18.78 2.71 -7.22
CA ILE A 13 -17.68 1.84 -7.64
C ILE A 13 -17.09 2.41 -8.91
N TYR A 14 -15.78 2.61 -8.91
CA TYR A 14 -15.03 3.13 -10.05
C TYR A 14 -13.99 2.09 -10.50
N ASN A 15 -14.04 1.73 -11.77
CA ASN A 15 -12.97 0.95 -12.41
C ASN A 15 -12.03 1.92 -13.13
N GLY A 16 -10.94 2.27 -12.51
CA GLY A 16 -10.00 3.24 -13.04
C GLY A 16 -8.84 3.53 -12.11
N ASP A 17 -7.94 4.39 -12.58
CA ASP A 17 -6.86 4.92 -11.77
C ASP A 17 -7.42 5.77 -10.62
N CYS A 18 -6.99 5.48 -9.40
CA CYS A 18 -7.42 6.21 -8.21
C CYS A 18 -7.07 7.71 -8.30
N MET A 19 -5.94 8.06 -8.93
CA MET A 19 -5.54 9.46 -9.13
C MET A 19 -6.46 10.20 -10.10
N ALA A 20 -7.24 9.51 -10.92
CA ALA A 20 -8.29 10.11 -11.74
C ALA A 20 -9.64 10.25 -10.99
N VAL A 21 -9.85 9.43 -9.94
CA VAL A 21 -11.08 9.44 -9.15
C VAL A 21 -10.96 10.42 -7.96
N MET A 22 -9.84 10.40 -7.24
CA MET A 22 -9.65 11.17 -6.01
C MET A 22 -10.01 12.66 -6.15
N PRO A 23 -9.58 13.38 -7.22
CA PRO A 23 -9.92 14.80 -7.40
C PRO A 23 -11.43 15.07 -7.55
N THR A 24 -12.23 14.05 -7.87
CA THR A 24 -13.70 14.21 -7.96
C THR A 24 -14.40 14.15 -6.60
N LEU A 25 -13.69 13.68 -5.57
CA LEU A 25 -14.22 13.60 -4.22
C LEU A 25 -14.09 14.96 -3.52
N LYS A 26 -15.14 15.30 -2.74
CA LYS A 26 -15.18 16.55 -2.00
C LYS A 26 -14.18 16.55 -0.85
N ASP A 27 -13.57 17.69 -0.57
CA ASP A 27 -12.74 17.91 0.61
C ASP A 27 -13.48 17.56 1.90
N ASN A 28 -12.76 16.98 2.86
CA ASN A 28 -13.30 16.66 4.18
C ASN A 28 -14.63 15.87 4.11
N SER A 29 -14.72 14.88 3.23
CA SER A 29 -15.96 14.11 3.02
C SER A 29 -15.85 12.66 3.49
N ILE A 30 -14.64 12.12 3.67
CA ILE A 30 -14.39 10.71 3.97
C ILE A 30 -14.14 10.51 5.47
N ASP A 31 -14.85 9.55 6.06
CA ASP A 31 -14.72 9.20 7.48
C ASP A 31 -13.69 8.07 7.70
N LEU A 32 -13.54 7.17 6.74
CA LEU A 32 -12.59 6.05 6.81
C LEU A 32 -12.08 5.71 5.43
N SER A 33 -10.76 5.64 5.29
CA SER A 33 -10.10 5.05 4.12
C SER A 33 -9.41 3.77 4.51
N VAL A 34 -9.57 2.71 3.70
CA VAL A 34 -8.88 1.42 3.88
C VAL A 34 -8.30 1.03 2.54
N TYR A 35 -7.00 0.84 2.48
CA TYR A 35 -6.32 0.50 1.23
C TYR A 35 -4.97 -0.18 1.47
N SER A 36 -4.44 -0.77 0.41
CA SER A 36 -3.11 -1.35 0.37
C SER A 36 -2.34 -0.72 -0.79
N PRO A 37 -1.21 -0.07 -0.56
CA PRO A 37 -0.36 0.39 -1.65
C PRO A 37 0.23 -0.81 -2.39
N PRO A 38 0.61 -0.67 -3.67
CA PRO A 38 1.42 -1.68 -4.31
C PRO A 38 2.74 -1.84 -3.56
N PHE A 39 3.19 -3.07 -3.40
CA PHE A 39 4.48 -3.35 -2.76
C PHE A 39 5.58 -3.12 -3.80
N ALA A 40 6.20 -1.95 -3.76
CA ALA A 40 7.17 -1.45 -4.72
C ALA A 40 8.16 -2.53 -5.19
N GLY A 41 8.07 -2.92 -6.46
CA GLY A 41 8.98 -3.89 -7.08
C GLY A 41 8.75 -5.36 -6.75
N LEU A 42 7.81 -5.73 -5.86
CA LEU A 42 7.47 -7.15 -5.59
C LEU A 42 6.55 -7.76 -6.66
N TYR A 43 5.63 -6.96 -7.20
CA TYR A 43 4.67 -7.38 -8.21
C TYR A 43 4.47 -6.26 -9.22
N ASN A 44 4.64 -6.56 -10.51
CA ASN A 44 4.23 -5.68 -11.58
C ASN A 44 2.77 -5.99 -11.91
N TYR A 45 1.87 -5.04 -11.64
CA TYR A 45 0.44 -5.21 -11.87
C TYR A 45 0.03 -4.84 -13.28
N SER A 46 0.73 -3.89 -13.92
CA SER A 46 0.47 -3.50 -15.30
C SER A 46 1.72 -2.88 -15.95
N SER A 47 1.67 -2.66 -17.27
CA SER A 47 2.71 -1.94 -18.01
C SER A 47 2.43 -0.44 -18.14
N LEU A 48 1.50 0.11 -17.36
CA LEU A 48 1.14 1.52 -17.42
C LEU A 48 2.16 2.36 -16.65
N GLU A 49 2.54 3.51 -17.20
CA GLU A 49 3.48 4.45 -16.57
C GLU A 49 3.03 4.96 -15.19
N ASN A 50 1.72 5.02 -14.97
CA ASN A 50 1.13 5.47 -13.69
C ASN A 50 1.00 4.34 -12.65
N ASP A 51 1.49 3.15 -12.95
CA ASP A 51 1.46 2.05 -11.99
C ASP A 51 2.69 2.15 -11.06
N PHE A 52 2.45 2.47 -9.82
CA PHE A 52 3.49 2.59 -8.79
C PHE A 52 4.34 1.32 -8.61
N SER A 53 3.87 0.17 -9.08
CA SER A 53 4.65 -1.07 -9.07
C SER A 53 5.82 -1.06 -10.05
N ASN A 54 5.83 -0.14 -11.03
CA ASN A 54 6.86 0.00 -12.05
C ASN A 54 7.99 0.97 -11.65
N CYS A 55 7.98 1.48 -10.42
CA CYS A 55 9.04 2.37 -9.93
C CYS A 55 10.38 1.64 -9.87
N GLU A 56 11.43 2.30 -10.38
CA GLU A 56 12.78 1.74 -10.44
C GLU A 56 13.53 1.86 -9.09
N SER A 57 13.10 2.78 -8.22
CA SER A 57 13.71 3.00 -6.91
C SER A 57 12.67 3.25 -5.83
N LYS A 58 13.11 3.11 -4.56
CA LYS A 58 12.28 3.43 -3.38
C LYS A 58 11.90 4.91 -3.35
N GLU A 59 12.85 5.75 -3.69
CA GLU A 59 12.68 7.21 -3.71
C GLU A 59 11.62 7.60 -4.72
N GLN A 60 11.70 7.07 -5.93
CA GLN A 60 10.70 7.29 -6.98
C GLN A 60 9.31 6.83 -6.55
N PHE A 61 9.23 5.65 -5.93
CA PHE A 61 7.97 5.15 -5.38
C PHE A 61 7.38 6.11 -4.34
N LEU A 62 8.18 6.56 -3.37
CA LEU A 62 7.72 7.45 -2.31
C LEU A 62 7.28 8.80 -2.85
N GLU A 63 8.00 9.37 -3.83
CA GLU A 63 7.63 10.62 -4.50
C GLU A 63 6.27 10.49 -5.22
N GLN A 64 6.07 9.42 -5.97
CA GLN A 64 4.80 9.19 -6.66
C GLN A 64 3.67 8.90 -5.70
N TYR A 65 3.93 8.08 -4.68
CA TYR A 65 2.93 7.74 -3.67
C TYR A 65 2.51 8.96 -2.83
N GLU A 66 3.38 9.92 -2.66
CA GLU A 66 3.09 11.18 -1.95
C GLU A 66 1.92 11.95 -2.58
N PHE A 67 1.74 11.89 -3.90
CA PHE A 67 0.59 12.51 -4.56
C PHE A 67 -0.73 11.91 -4.09
N LEU A 68 -0.78 10.59 -3.94
CA LEU A 68 -1.96 9.90 -3.41
C LEU A 68 -2.22 10.30 -1.95
N ILE A 69 -1.17 10.39 -1.12
CA ILE A 69 -1.31 10.76 0.29
C ILE A 69 -1.88 12.18 0.44
N LYS A 70 -1.45 13.14 -0.40
CA LYS A 70 -2.02 14.49 -0.42
C LYS A 70 -3.52 14.47 -0.67
N GLU A 71 -3.97 13.69 -1.64
CA GLU A 71 -5.38 13.55 -1.93
C GLU A 71 -6.14 12.85 -0.79
N ILE A 72 -5.58 11.80 -0.20
CA ILE A 72 -6.18 11.14 0.97
C ILE A 72 -6.33 12.14 2.13
N ALA A 73 -5.30 12.96 2.39
CA ALA A 73 -5.35 13.99 3.41
C ALA A 73 -6.44 15.03 3.13
N ARG A 74 -6.56 15.47 1.88
CA ARG A 74 -7.58 16.45 1.46
C ARG A 74 -9.01 15.94 1.69
N VAL A 75 -9.27 14.69 1.32
CA VAL A 75 -10.64 14.15 1.40
C VAL A 75 -11.02 13.66 2.79
N THR A 76 -10.05 13.31 3.63
CA THR A 76 -10.32 12.79 4.99
C THR A 76 -10.75 13.90 5.92
N LYS A 77 -11.85 13.72 6.62
CA LYS A 77 -12.31 14.65 7.64
C LYS A 77 -11.35 14.71 8.83
N ALA A 78 -11.24 15.89 9.44
CA ALA A 78 -10.45 16.04 10.67
C ALA A 78 -10.92 15.07 11.77
N GLY A 79 -9.95 14.44 12.45
CA GLY A 79 -10.20 13.46 13.51
C GLY A 79 -10.66 12.09 13.02
N ARG A 80 -10.62 11.83 11.71
CA ARG A 80 -10.98 10.55 11.11
C ARG A 80 -9.75 9.70 10.78
N ILE A 81 -9.97 8.49 10.33
CA ILE A 81 -8.94 7.43 10.26
C ILE A 81 -8.68 7.02 8.82
N THR A 82 -7.41 6.84 8.50
CA THR A 82 -6.95 6.07 7.35
C THR A 82 -6.23 4.82 7.84
N ALA A 83 -6.53 3.67 7.24
CA ALA A 83 -5.93 2.38 7.56
C ALA A 83 -5.20 1.85 6.32
N VAL A 84 -3.90 1.62 6.47
CA VAL A 84 -3.05 1.13 5.38
C VAL A 84 -2.59 -0.29 5.69
N HIS A 85 -2.92 -1.21 4.80
CA HIS A 85 -2.40 -2.58 4.87
C HIS A 85 -1.08 -2.65 4.12
N CYS A 86 0.00 -2.92 4.83
CA CYS A 86 1.34 -3.04 4.26
C CYS A 86 2.21 -3.97 5.11
N GLN A 87 3.36 -4.34 4.57
CA GLN A 87 4.36 -5.19 5.23
C GLN A 87 5.75 -4.75 4.83
N ASP A 88 6.78 -5.27 5.50
CA ASP A 88 8.16 -5.11 5.09
C ASP A 88 8.40 -5.70 3.71
N ILE A 89 9.25 -5.05 2.93
CA ILE A 89 9.54 -5.45 1.56
C ILE A 89 10.95 -6.02 1.46
N LEU A 90 11.06 -7.24 0.93
CA LEU A 90 12.36 -7.86 0.66
C LEU A 90 13.04 -7.15 -0.51
N THR A 91 14.14 -6.45 -0.23
CA THR A 91 14.88 -5.68 -1.24
C THR A 91 16.06 -6.43 -1.84
N ASN A 92 16.58 -7.42 -1.12
CA ASN A 92 17.70 -8.22 -1.61
C ASN A 92 17.50 -9.69 -1.24
N THR A 93 17.33 -10.54 -2.25
CA THR A 93 17.08 -11.97 -2.06
C THR A 93 18.32 -12.74 -1.61
N THR A 94 19.52 -12.22 -1.84
CA THR A 94 20.77 -12.86 -1.45
C THR A 94 21.10 -12.59 0.02
N THR A 95 20.94 -11.36 0.46
CA THR A 95 21.24 -10.94 1.83
C THR A 95 20.02 -10.98 2.74
N HIS A 96 18.83 -11.27 2.22
CA HIS A 96 17.54 -11.18 2.91
C HIS A 96 17.30 -9.81 3.58
N GLN A 97 17.79 -8.75 2.95
CA GLN A 97 17.60 -7.40 3.45
C GLN A 97 16.16 -6.96 3.26
N LEU A 98 15.56 -6.50 4.35
CA LEU A 98 14.21 -5.91 4.35
C LEU A 98 14.28 -4.39 4.28
N TRP A 99 13.27 -3.82 3.66
CA TRP A 99 12.92 -2.42 3.76
C TRP A 99 11.75 -2.27 4.72
N ASP A 100 11.94 -1.52 5.79
CA ASP A 100 10.86 -1.14 6.72
C ASP A 100 9.89 -0.18 6.01
N PHE A 101 9.13 -0.74 5.08
CA PHE A 101 8.16 -0.02 4.28
C PHE A 101 7.03 0.58 5.13
N PRO A 102 6.48 -0.11 6.15
CA PRO A 102 5.50 0.46 7.05
C PRO A 102 5.96 1.76 7.72
N HIS A 103 7.23 1.85 8.12
CA HIS A 103 7.78 3.05 8.73
C HIS A 103 7.82 4.23 7.75
N GLU A 104 8.23 4.00 6.51
CA GLU A 104 8.25 5.05 5.49
C GLU A 104 6.83 5.54 5.15
N ILE A 105 5.87 4.63 5.09
CA ILE A 105 4.45 4.98 4.89
C ILE A 105 3.92 5.83 6.05
N ILE A 106 4.25 5.50 7.30
CA ILE A 106 3.87 6.30 8.46
C ILE A 106 4.45 7.71 8.35
N LYS A 107 5.75 7.84 8.11
CA LYS A 107 6.41 9.15 7.97
C LYS A 107 5.79 9.99 6.86
N LEU A 108 5.48 9.37 5.73
CA LEU A 108 4.88 10.06 4.60
C LEU A 108 3.48 10.59 4.95
N HIS A 109 2.67 9.83 5.67
CA HIS A 109 1.38 10.29 6.15
C HIS A 109 1.51 11.42 7.17
N GLU A 110 2.46 11.32 8.12
CA GLU A 110 2.71 12.37 9.12
C GLU A 110 3.14 13.68 8.48
N LYS A 111 3.93 13.62 7.41
CA LYS A 111 4.31 14.80 6.60
C LYS A 111 3.09 15.57 6.06
N HIS A 112 1.97 14.87 5.84
CA HIS A 112 0.71 15.42 5.32
C HIS A 112 -0.38 15.60 6.38
N GLY A 113 -0.01 15.69 7.66
CA GLY A 113 -0.90 16.07 8.76
C GLY A 113 -1.65 14.93 9.41
N PHE A 114 -1.36 13.69 9.09
CA PHE A 114 -1.84 12.55 9.85
C PHE A 114 -1.00 12.35 11.12
N HIS A 115 -1.58 11.68 12.11
CA HIS A 115 -0.88 11.25 13.31
C HIS A 115 -0.93 9.75 13.43
N TYR A 116 0.23 9.12 13.61
CA TYR A 116 0.29 7.68 13.82
C TYR A 116 -0.46 7.31 15.12
N LYS A 117 -1.43 6.44 15.02
CA LYS A 117 -2.27 6.03 16.14
C LYS A 117 -1.86 4.69 16.73
N ASN A 118 -1.83 3.65 15.90
CA ASN A 118 -1.47 2.30 16.30
C ASN A 118 -1.17 1.42 15.10
N ARG A 119 -0.68 0.22 15.39
CA ARG A 119 -0.49 -0.87 14.42
C ARG A 119 -1.32 -2.07 14.85
N ILE A 120 -2.00 -2.68 13.90
CA ILE A 120 -2.71 -3.95 14.08
C ILE A 120 -1.95 -4.99 13.28
N THR A 121 -1.40 -5.99 13.97
CA THR A 121 -0.71 -7.10 13.31
C THR A 121 -1.74 -8.12 12.84
N ILE A 122 -1.73 -8.42 11.54
CA ILE A 122 -2.52 -9.50 10.98
C ILE A 122 -1.73 -10.78 11.18
N TRP A 123 -2.19 -11.59 12.13
CA TRP A 123 -1.57 -12.87 12.40
C TRP A 123 -1.97 -13.91 11.34
N LYS A 124 -0.99 -14.67 10.86
CA LYS A 124 -1.17 -15.80 9.95
C LYS A 124 -0.69 -17.07 10.62
N GLU A 125 -1.32 -18.19 10.29
CA GLU A 125 -0.90 -19.47 10.85
C GLU A 125 0.50 -19.85 10.33
N PRO A 126 1.45 -20.19 11.24
CA PRO A 126 2.83 -20.49 10.84
C PRO A 126 2.96 -21.64 9.83
N LEU A 127 2.04 -22.60 9.84
CA LEU A 127 2.03 -23.70 8.86
C LEU A 127 1.71 -23.21 7.45
N GLU A 128 0.74 -22.30 7.29
CA GLU A 128 0.40 -21.72 5.99
C GLU A 128 1.56 -20.89 5.44
N VAL A 129 2.20 -20.12 6.30
CA VAL A 129 3.39 -19.34 5.96
C VAL A 129 4.53 -20.26 5.50
N ARG A 130 4.80 -21.31 6.27
CA ARG A 130 5.82 -22.31 5.95
C ARG A 130 5.54 -23.01 4.62
N MET A 131 4.29 -23.34 4.32
CA MET A 131 3.95 -23.97 3.04
C MET A 131 4.27 -23.08 1.85
N ARG A 132 4.04 -21.78 1.92
CA ARG A 132 4.38 -20.83 0.85
C ARG A 132 5.89 -20.69 0.64
N THR A 133 6.67 -20.80 1.70
CA THR A 133 8.12 -20.59 1.68
C THR A 133 8.90 -21.92 1.58
N MET A 134 8.24 -23.06 1.70
CA MET A 134 8.86 -24.38 1.79
C MET A 134 9.80 -24.69 0.63
N VAL A 135 9.45 -24.34 -0.60
CA VAL A 135 10.30 -24.58 -1.78
C VAL A 135 11.60 -23.77 -1.68
N LYS A 136 11.53 -22.49 -1.31
CA LYS A 136 12.71 -21.65 -1.10
C LYS A 136 13.56 -22.18 0.06
N SER A 137 12.93 -22.53 1.15
CA SER A 137 13.60 -23.07 2.33
C SER A 137 14.34 -24.39 2.03
N LEU A 138 13.73 -25.28 1.27
CA LEU A 138 14.37 -26.56 0.87
C LEU A 138 15.53 -26.33 -0.11
N MET A 139 15.38 -25.45 -1.09
CA MET A 139 16.41 -25.20 -2.10
C MET A 139 17.63 -24.45 -1.54
N HIS A 140 17.41 -23.52 -0.64
CA HIS A 140 18.47 -22.64 -0.14
C HIS A 140 18.92 -22.93 1.29
N LYS A 141 18.30 -23.89 1.96
CA LYS A 141 18.56 -24.24 3.37
C LYS A 141 18.45 -23.05 4.32
N ASN A 142 17.65 -22.07 3.96
CA ASN A 142 17.41 -20.87 4.74
C ASN A 142 16.05 -20.97 5.46
N ILE A 143 15.98 -20.38 6.64
CA ILE A 143 14.70 -20.12 7.29
C ILE A 143 14.12 -18.89 6.59
N VAL A 144 12.97 -19.03 5.96
CA VAL A 144 12.25 -17.94 5.34
C VAL A 144 11.06 -17.62 6.24
N GLU A 145 11.08 -16.44 6.83
CA GLU A 145 9.96 -15.93 7.59
C GLU A 145 9.10 -15.05 6.67
N ASP A 146 7.79 -15.27 6.72
CA ASP A 146 6.82 -14.36 6.11
C ASP A 146 6.48 -13.34 7.19
N SER A 147 6.99 -12.12 7.05
CA SER A 147 6.89 -11.04 8.01
C SER A 147 5.55 -10.28 7.97
N THR A 148 4.48 -10.89 7.47
CA THR A 148 3.17 -10.24 7.43
C THR A 148 2.38 -10.39 8.70
#